data_935c79271a52cd4892678080109e6df3
#
_entry.id   935c79271a52cd4892678080109e6df3
#
_cell.length_a   1.000
_cell.length_b   1.000
_cell.length_c   1.000
_cell.angle_alpha   90.00
_cell.angle_beta   90.00
_cell.angle_gamma   90.00
#
_symmetry.space_group_name_H-M   'P 1'
#
loop_
_entity.id
_entity.type
_entity.pdbx_description
1 polymer ?
#
loop_
_entity_poly.entity_id
_entity_poly.type
_entity_poly.pdbx_seq_one_letter_code
_entity_poly.pdbx_strand_id
1 'polypeptide(L)'
;VKRILIPVVCACILIACTPSEEVENEEQRVENETEPVETLTASKEDIRFVAGWLNETAILFVDHKDDEDRLLSFDLKTGDIHTLFTSTATISEVQVHPSASQLLVKTADDSTEAIIHILDHAGTLLNEVSIESSELEIQWNDIDASQLLITAFTDDWSYEIMRYDANDDTLVAVMLPDPFPSWLGAEELVYMEDLDVVKRLLSTGEKTTLANNANQFHSATDQVLIESFEGEQIRYAVLNAIGEEKYSWFVEDHSFVMEQAVFLDENTLMMTITDQTEMKPTSFLVKIQDGEEVKRQKLPEGGSLDCKGDKCLIGYSLDTWINIETGERVKWLEIEPLE
;
A
#
# COMPACT_ATOMS: atom_id res chain seq x y z
N VAL A 1 -61.66 -27.19 -52.81
CA VAL A 1 -60.61 -27.33 -53.82
C VAL A 1 -60.70 -26.15 -54.76
N LYS A 2 -59.85 -25.13 -54.62
CA LYS A 2 -59.63 -24.09 -55.63
C LYS A 2 -58.15 -23.73 -55.67
N ARG A 3 -57.52 -24.11 -56.76
CA ARG A 3 -56.12 -23.71 -57.10
C ARG A 3 -56.20 -22.30 -57.66
N ILE A 4 -55.36 -21.44 -57.11
CA ILE A 4 -55.10 -20.10 -57.70
C ILE A 4 -53.62 -20.12 -58.14
N LEU A 5 -53.43 -19.95 -59.46
CA LEU A 5 -52.10 -19.68 -60.05
C LEU A 5 -51.81 -18.18 -59.92
N ILE A 6 -50.61 -17.86 -59.51
CA ILE A 6 -50.05 -16.49 -59.54
C ILE A 6 -48.85 -16.49 -60.49
N PRO A 7 -48.75 -15.56 -61.42
CA PRO A 7 -47.68 -15.52 -62.40
C PRO A 7 -46.42 -14.91 -61.82
N VAL A 8 -45.27 -15.50 -62.23
CA VAL A 8 -43.95 -14.99 -61.93
C VAL A 8 -43.63 -13.84 -62.89
N VAL A 9 -43.42 -12.64 -62.34
CA VAL A 9 -42.88 -11.51 -63.08
C VAL A 9 -41.38 -11.46 -62.83
N CYS A 10 -40.61 -11.68 -63.90
CA CYS A 10 -39.16 -11.56 -63.92
C CYS A 10 -38.79 -10.09 -64.08
N ALA A 11 -38.28 -9.42 -63.07
CA ALA A 11 -37.72 -8.08 -63.17
C ALA A 11 -36.19 -8.19 -63.22
N CYS A 12 -35.60 -7.87 -64.37
CA CYS A 12 -34.17 -7.70 -64.55
C CYS A 12 -33.71 -6.43 -63.83
N ILE A 13 -32.93 -6.55 -62.78
CA ILE A 13 -32.27 -5.43 -62.13
C ILE A 13 -30.86 -5.31 -62.71
N LEU A 14 -30.61 -4.21 -63.37
CA LEU A 14 -29.27 -3.78 -63.80
C LEU A 14 -28.42 -3.44 -62.58
N ILE A 15 -27.33 -4.17 -62.41
CA ILE A 15 -26.31 -3.87 -61.40
C ILE A 15 -25.46 -2.71 -61.94
N ALA A 16 -25.66 -1.53 -61.36
CA ALA A 16 -24.74 -0.42 -61.49
C ALA A 16 -23.65 -0.54 -60.45
N CYS A 17 -22.42 -0.73 -60.86
CA CYS A 17 -21.24 -0.62 -59.99
C CYS A 17 -21.07 0.83 -59.55
N THR A 18 -21.30 1.09 -58.26
CA THR A 18 -20.79 2.27 -57.56
C THR A 18 -19.46 1.92 -56.92
N PRO A 19 -18.43 2.79 -57.02
CA PRO A 19 -17.18 2.58 -56.28
C PRO A 19 -17.47 2.70 -54.77
N SER A 20 -17.02 1.72 -54.03
CA SER A 20 -17.02 1.77 -52.56
C SER A 20 -16.11 2.92 -52.10
N GLU A 21 -16.70 3.93 -51.50
CA GLU A 21 -15.97 4.85 -50.62
C GLU A 21 -15.47 4.00 -49.45
N GLU A 22 -14.16 3.91 -49.29
CA GLU A 22 -13.50 3.47 -48.09
C GLU A 22 -13.94 4.44 -46.99
N VAL A 23 -14.82 3.96 -46.10
CA VAL A 23 -15.06 4.62 -44.84
C VAL A 23 -13.77 4.40 -44.01
N GLU A 24 -12.89 5.37 -44.05
CA GLU A 24 -11.86 5.50 -43.00
C GLU A 24 -12.59 5.53 -41.67
N ASN A 25 -12.52 4.43 -40.93
CA ASN A 25 -12.79 4.41 -39.52
C ASN A 25 -11.72 5.32 -38.90
N GLU A 26 -12.02 6.57 -38.69
CA GLU A 26 -11.37 7.37 -37.68
C GLU A 26 -11.66 6.69 -36.36
N GLU A 27 -10.79 5.76 -35.95
CA GLU A 27 -10.63 5.42 -34.56
C GLU A 27 -10.39 6.76 -33.85
N GLN A 28 -11.41 7.25 -33.17
CA GLN A 28 -11.26 8.33 -32.21
C GLN A 28 -10.28 7.81 -31.16
N ARG A 29 -9.01 8.11 -31.39
CA ARG A 29 -7.97 8.08 -30.39
C ARG A 29 -8.43 9.09 -29.34
N VAL A 30 -9.08 8.60 -28.28
CA VAL A 30 -9.27 9.36 -27.06
C VAL A 30 -7.85 9.59 -26.56
N GLU A 31 -7.25 10.71 -26.93
CA GLU A 31 -6.10 11.24 -26.23
C GLU A 31 -6.63 11.51 -24.81
N ASN A 32 -6.37 10.59 -23.92
CA ASN A 32 -6.41 10.91 -22.50
C ASN A 32 -5.35 11.99 -22.32
N GLU A 33 -5.79 13.25 -22.27
CA GLU A 33 -4.94 14.34 -21.79
C GLU A 33 -4.56 13.96 -20.35
N THR A 34 -3.38 13.40 -20.20
CA THR A 34 -2.74 13.23 -18.88
C THR A 34 -2.61 14.62 -18.29
N GLU A 35 -3.28 14.87 -17.18
CA GLU A 35 -3.09 16.14 -16.46
C GLU A 35 -1.58 16.32 -16.20
N PRO A 36 -1.03 17.51 -16.46
CA PRO A 36 0.39 17.75 -16.24
C PRO A 36 0.71 17.49 -14.77
N VAL A 37 1.75 16.72 -14.52
CA VAL A 37 2.28 16.41 -13.20
C VAL A 37 3.52 17.27 -12.99
N GLU A 38 3.51 18.08 -11.93
CA GLU A 38 4.67 18.85 -11.54
C GLU A 38 5.74 17.93 -10.92
N THR A 39 7.01 18.27 -11.16
CA THR A 39 8.16 17.53 -10.66
C THR A 39 8.89 18.36 -9.62
N LEU A 40 9.13 17.78 -8.44
CA LEU A 40 9.96 18.39 -7.42
C LEU A 40 11.43 18.08 -7.72
N THR A 41 12.25 19.13 -7.79
CA THR A 41 13.70 19.00 -7.88
C THR A 41 14.33 19.36 -6.54
N ALA A 42 15.13 18.48 -5.97
CA ALA A 42 15.74 18.66 -4.67
C ALA A 42 17.19 18.13 -4.63
N SER A 43 18.01 18.66 -3.73
CA SER A 43 19.32 18.12 -3.43
C SER A 43 19.20 16.81 -2.64
N LYS A 44 20.11 15.88 -2.89
CA LYS A 44 20.16 14.61 -2.14
C LYS A 44 20.40 14.82 -0.64
N GLU A 45 21.06 15.89 -0.26
CA GLU A 45 21.36 16.20 1.14
C GLU A 45 20.13 16.73 1.88
N ASP A 46 19.19 17.32 1.14
CA ASP A 46 18.00 17.92 1.72
C ASP A 46 16.90 16.86 1.98
N ILE A 47 16.74 15.86 1.12
CA ILE A 47 15.67 14.85 1.28
C ILE A 47 16.13 13.72 2.19
N ARG A 48 15.40 13.50 3.28
CA ARG A 48 15.56 12.35 4.19
C ARG A 48 14.92 11.10 3.60
N PHE A 49 13.61 11.17 3.37
CA PHE A 49 12.82 10.10 2.77
C PHE A 49 11.46 10.60 2.27
N VAL A 50 10.83 9.81 1.41
CA VAL A 50 9.44 9.96 1.00
C VAL A 50 8.57 9.10 1.91
N ALA A 51 7.53 9.71 2.50
CA ALA A 51 6.66 9.02 3.46
C ALA A 51 5.47 8.32 2.80
N GLY A 52 5.00 8.80 1.64
CA GLY A 52 3.88 8.19 0.92
C GLY A 52 2.82 9.19 0.47
N TRP A 53 1.65 8.67 0.07
CA TRP A 53 0.53 9.50 -0.35
C TRP A 53 -0.19 10.16 0.84
N LEU A 54 -0.31 11.48 0.83
CA LEU A 54 -1.26 12.17 1.72
C LEU A 54 -2.71 12.01 1.21
N ASN A 55 -2.88 12.20 -0.09
CA ASN A 55 -4.17 12.05 -0.79
C ASN A 55 -3.91 11.74 -2.28
N GLU A 56 -4.92 11.77 -3.15
CA GLU A 56 -4.81 11.41 -4.57
C GLU A 56 -3.87 12.32 -5.40
N THR A 57 -3.54 13.51 -4.90
CA THR A 57 -2.72 14.51 -5.61
C THR A 57 -1.50 14.99 -4.84
N ALA A 58 -1.36 14.64 -3.57
CA ALA A 58 -0.27 15.13 -2.74
C ALA A 58 0.54 14.00 -2.12
N ILE A 59 1.86 14.15 -2.14
CA ILE A 59 2.84 13.22 -1.57
C ILE A 59 3.51 13.89 -0.37
N LEU A 60 3.73 13.09 0.68
CA LEU A 60 4.48 13.48 1.87
C LEU A 60 5.95 13.09 1.74
N PHE A 61 6.81 13.97 2.16
CA PHE A 61 8.25 13.69 2.28
C PHE A 61 8.84 14.46 3.47
N VAL A 62 9.98 13.98 3.93
CA VAL A 62 10.76 14.64 4.99
C VAL A 62 12.02 15.21 4.38
N ASP A 63 12.26 16.48 4.63
CA ASP A 63 13.52 17.14 4.32
C ASP A 63 14.28 17.57 5.58
N HIS A 64 15.55 17.94 5.39
CA HIS A 64 16.40 18.51 6.43
C HIS A 64 16.91 19.86 5.99
N LYS A 65 16.62 20.91 6.75
CA LYS A 65 17.06 22.27 6.44
C LYS A 65 17.22 23.11 7.70
N ASP A 66 18.29 23.90 7.75
CA ASP A 66 18.57 24.83 8.85
C ASP A 66 18.63 24.11 10.23
N ASP A 67 19.22 22.91 10.27
CA ASP A 67 19.32 22.02 11.45
C ASP A 67 17.97 21.49 11.98
N GLU A 68 16.92 21.49 11.14
CA GLU A 68 15.59 20.98 11.46
C GLU A 68 15.13 19.97 10.40
N ASP A 69 14.45 18.91 10.83
CA ASP A 69 13.70 18.03 9.95
C ASP A 69 12.28 18.58 9.78
N ARG A 70 11.77 18.54 8.55
CA ARG A 70 10.44 19.06 8.23
C ARG A 70 9.63 18.02 7.47
N LEU A 71 8.41 17.78 7.92
CA LEU A 71 7.41 17.04 7.15
C LEU A 71 6.71 18.01 6.20
N LEU A 72 6.78 17.70 4.92
CA LEU A 72 6.27 18.54 3.83
C LEU A 72 5.27 17.73 2.99
N SER A 73 4.27 18.43 2.43
CA SER A 73 3.44 17.89 1.36
C SER A 73 3.77 18.61 0.04
N PHE A 74 3.81 17.85 -1.06
CA PHE A 74 3.97 18.35 -2.41
C PHE A 74 2.73 18.00 -3.24
N ASP A 75 2.06 19.02 -3.76
CA ASP A 75 0.91 18.82 -4.66
C ASP A 75 1.38 18.61 -6.09
N LEU A 76 1.07 17.46 -6.66
CA LEU A 76 1.50 17.02 -8.01
C LEU A 76 0.87 17.86 -9.14
N LYS A 77 -0.25 18.57 -8.89
CA LYS A 77 -0.96 19.34 -9.92
C LYS A 77 -0.47 20.79 -9.96
N THR A 78 -0.18 21.37 -8.78
CA THR A 78 0.16 22.80 -8.66
C THR A 78 1.63 23.05 -8.43
N GLY A 79 2.39 22.03 -7.95
CA GLY A 79 3.78 22.16 -7.52
C GLY A 79 3.93 22.86 -6.16
N ASP A 80 2.82 23.11 -5.46
CA ASP A 80 2.85 23.78 -4.16
C ASP A 80 3.43 22.87 -3.09
N ILE A 81 4.26 23.45 -2.21
CA ILE A 81 4.85 22.77 -1.05
C ILE A 81 4.30 23.41 0.22
N HIS A 82 3.82 22.59 1.14
CA HIS A 82 3.33 23.04 2.44
C HIS A 82 4.06 22.30 3.57
N THR A 83 4.56 23.04 4.55
CA THR A 83 5.13 22.47 5.77
C THR A 83 4.01 22.11 6.73
N LEU A 84 3.95 20.83 7.12
CA LEU A 84 2.98 20.30 8.07
C LEU A 84 3.53 20.19 9.49
N PHE A 85 4.83 19.84 9.63
CA PHE A 85 5.47 19.68 10.93
C PHE A 85 6.96 20.01 10.83
N THR A 86 7.55 20.50 11.92
CA THR A 86 8.98 20.81 12.02
C THR A 86 9.49 20.33 13.36
N SER A 87 10.68 19.75 13.37
CA SER A 87 11.32 19.20 14.56
C SER A 87 12.82 19.42 14.52
N THR A 88 13.42 19.78 15.68
CA THR A 88 14.87 19.72 15.87
C THR A 88 15.38 18.30 16.10
N ALA A 89 14.49 17.40 16.58
CA ALA A 89 14.74 15.96 16.64
C ALA A 89 14.58 15.34 15.24
N THR A 90 15.30 14.27 14.99
CA THR A 90 15.21 13.54 13.71
C THR A 90 13.83 12.93 13.51
N ILE A 91 13.16 13.23 12.41
CA ILE A 91 11.96 12.54 11.99
C ILE A 91 12.39 11.20 11.37
N SER A 92 12.04 10.09 12.03
CA SER A 92 12.46 8.74 11.62
C SER A 92 11.37 7.94 10.91
N GLU A 93 10.10 8.32 11.11
CA GLU A 93 8.95 7.64 10.50
C GLU A 93 7.76 8.59 10.36
N VAL A 94 6.99 8.40 9.30
CA VAL A 94 5.71 9.08 9.08
C VAL A 94 4.72 8.06 8.53
N GLN A 95 3.53 8.02 9.12
CA GLN A 95 2.41 7.21 8.63
C GLN A 95 1.20 8.10 8.34
N VAL A 96 0.45 7.77 7.30
CA VAL A 96 -0.84 8.40 6.99
C VAL A 96 -1.93 7.42 7.35
N HIS A 97 -2.84 7.82 8.24
CA HIS A 97 -4.00 6.96 8.52
C HIS A 97 -4.82 6.73 7.24
N PRO A 98 -5.34 5.52 6.97
CA PRO A 98 -6.08 5.22 5.74
C PRO A 98 -7.24 6.18 5.43
N SER A 99 -7.90 6.73 6.46
CA SER A 99 -8.90 7.78 6.28
C SER A 99 -8.35 9.14 5.81
N ALA A 100 -7.03 9.29 5.75
CA ALA A 100 -6.31 10.54 5.47
C ALA A 100 -6.68 11.72 6.42
N SER A 101 -7.25 11.42 7.58
CA SER A 101 -7.66 12.43 8.56
C SER A 101 -6.55 12.82 9.53
N GLN A 102 -5.59 11.94 9.74
CA GLN A 102 -4.51 12.09 10.70
C GLN A 102 -3.18 11.59 10.14
N LEU A 103 -2.10 12.11 10.72
CA LEU A 103 -0.71 11.75 10.43
C LEU A 103 -0.06 11.34 11.75
N LEU A 104 0.79 10.33 11.68
CA LEU A 104 1.70 9.97 12.76
C LEU A 104 3.11 10.37 12.36
N VAL A 105 3.83 11.03 13.25
CA VAL A 105 5.23 11.40 13.05
C VAL A 105 6.02 10.89 14.25
N LYS A 106 7.01 10.04 14.00
CA LYS A 106 7.95 9.55 15.03
C LYS A 106 9.22 10.39 14.96
N THR A 107 9.61 10.95 16.10
CA THR A 107 10.88 11.69 16.24
C THR A 107 11.73 11.05 17.32
N ALA A 108 13.05 11.16 17.17
CA ALA A 108 14.01 10.73 18.18
C ALA A 108 15.25 11.64 18.14
N ASP A 109 15.72 12.07 19.33
CA ASP A 109 16.97 12.83 19.47
C ASP A 109 18.17 11.92 19.67
N ASP A 110 17.96 10.82 20.37
CA ASP A 110 18.97 9.80 20.65
C ASP A 110 18.39 8.37 20.57
N SER A 111 19.14 7.39 20.99
CA SER A 111 18.76 5.98 20.89
C SER A 111 17.92 5.46 22.06
N THR A 112 17.43 6.29 22.94
CA THR A 112 16.80 5.85 24.20
C THR A 112 15.35 6.27 24.35
N GLU A 113 14.89 7.24 23.58
CA GLU A 113 13.53 7.76 23.67
C GLU A 113 13.04 8.18 22.27
N ALA A 114 11.82 7.78 21.94
CA ALA A 114 11.13 8.25 20.76
C ALA A 114 9.82 8.94 21.15
N ILE A 115 9.46 9.98 20.41
CA ILE A 115 8.21 10.71 20.59
C ILE A 115 7.33 10.46 19.37
N ILE A 116 6.11 10.02 19.61
CA ILE A 116 5.07 9.82 18.62
C ILE A 116 4.14 11.01 18.67
N HIS A 117 4.06 11.77 17.58
CA HIS A 117 3.15 12.90 17.41
C HIS A 117 1.99 12.45 16.52
N ILE A 118 0.76 12.66 16.98
CA ILE A 118 -0.44 12.48 16.16
C ILE A 118 -0.92 13.86 15.75
N LEU A 119 -0.95 14.11 14.45
CA LEU A 119 -1.34 15.39 13.86
C LEU A 119 -2.65 15.23 13.09
N ASP A 120 -3.39 16.31 12.93
CA ASP A 120 -4.43 16.35 11.89
C ASP A 120 -3.82 16.47 10.48
N HIS A 121 -4.61 16.36 9.44
CA HIS A 121 -4.16 16.46 8.05
C HIS A 121 -3.57 17.83 7.67
N ALA A 122 -3.77 18.85 8.49
CA ALA A 122 -3.21 20.18 8.31
C ALA A 122 -1.92 20.42 9.13
N GLY A 123 -1.46 19.38 9.87
CA GLY A 123 -0.27 19.43 10.69
C GLY A 123 -0.47 19.96 12.11
N THR A 124 -1.72 20.12 12.57
CA THR A 124 -2.00 20.52 13.96
C THR A 124 -1.80 19.36 14.90
N LEU A 125 -0.99 19.52 15.94
CA LEU A 125 -0.78 18.49 16.96
C LEU A 125 -2.07 18.18 17.72
N LEU A 126 -2.47 16.91 17.71
CA LEU A 126 -3.62 16.38 18.44
C LEU A 126 -3.20 15.68 19.73
N ASN A 127 -2.23 14.76 19.65
CA ASN A 127 -1.70 13.99 20.77
C ASN A 127 -0.19 13.81 20.62
N GLU A 128 0.45 13.53 21.76
CA GLU A 128 1.89 13.23 21.82
C GLU A 128 2.12 12.17 22.91
N VAL A 129 2.92 11.16 22.61
CA VAL A 129 3.32 10.14 23.57
C VAL A 129 4.81 9.84 23.45
N SER A 130 5.52 9.83 24.58
CA SER A 130 6.94 9.50 24.67
C SER A 130 7.10 8.04 25.12
N ILE A 131 7.99 7.30 24.45
CA ILE A 131 8.28 5.89 24.72
C ILE A 131 9.79 5.71 24.86
N GLU A 132 10.21 5.17 25.99
CA GLU A 132 11.60 4.73 26.17
C GLU A 132 11.84 3.43 25.41
N SER A 133 12.71 3.44 24.42
CA SER A 133 13.08 2.25 23.63
C SER A 133 14.31 2.51 22.77
N SER A 134 15.02 1.46 22.39
CA SER A 134 16.08 1.51 21.39
C SER A 134 15.53 1.47 19.96
N GLU A 135 14.38 0.82 19.75
CA GLU A 135 13.68 0.71 18.48
C GLU A 135 12.17 0.61 18.75
N LEU A 136 11.36 1.25 17.91
CA LEU A 136 9.89 1.18 17.97
C LEU A 136 9.32 0.68 16.67
N GLU A 137 8.43 -0.31 16.77
CA GLU A 137 7.50 -0.68 15.71
C GLU A 137 6.12 -0.16 16.06
N ILE A 138 5.47 0.54 15.14
CA ILE A 138 4.17 1.18 15.35
C ILE A 138 3.19 0.70 14.31
N GLN A 139 2.07 0.15 14.77
CA GLN A 139 0.96 -0.26 13.92
C GLN A 139 -0.27 0.60 14.25
N TRP A 140 -0.71 1.38 13.28
CA TRP A 140 -1.94 2.15 13.44
C TRP A 140 -3.15 1.26 13.16
N ASN A 141 -4.24 1.44 13.89
CA ASN A 141 -5.48 0.75 13.59
C ASN A 141 -6.16 1.41 12.39
N ASP A 142 -6.35 0.69 11.29
CA ASP A 142 -6.90 1.22 10.05
C ASP A 142 -8.36 1.70 10.17
N ILE A 143 -9.10 1.21 11.19
CA ILE A 143 -10.51 1.50 11.41
C ILE A 143 -10.69 2.58 12.46
N ASP A 144 -9.92 2.50 13.57
CA ASP A 144 -10.00 3.45 14.68
C ASP A 144 -8.69 4.24 14.80
N ALA A 145 -8.70 5.46 14.27
CA ALA A 145 -7.54 6.34 14.25
C ALA A 145 -7.03 6.75 15.65
N SER A 146 -7.78 6.47 16.72
CA SER A 146 -7.32 6.70 18.08
C SER A 146 -6.44 5.59 18.65
N GLN A 147 -6.35 4.43 17.97
CA GLN A 147 -5.69 3.23 18.49
C GLN A 147 -4.35 2.99 17.80
N LEU A 148 -3.29 2.94 18.59
CA LEU A 148 -1.96 2.50 18.16
C LEU A 148 -1.57 1.22 18.89
N LEU A 149 -0.87 0.34 18.20
CA LEU A 149 -0.14 -0.77 18.80
C LEU A 149 1.34 -0.45 18.66
N ILE A 150 2.06 -0.44 19.78
CA ILE A 150 3.46 -0.01 19.86
C ILE A 150 4.26 -1.17 20.44
N THR A 151 5.26 -1.64 19.71
CA THR A 151 6.25 -2.58 20.23
C THR A 151 7.56 -1.83 20.48
N ALA A 152 7.95 -1.75 21.73
CA ALA A 152 9.18 -1.12 22.18
C ALA A 152 10.25 -2.17 22.40
N PHE A 153 11.39 -2.06 21.71
CA PHE A 153 12.53 -2.96 21.86
C PHE A 153 13.62 -2.31 22.72
N THR A 154 14.31 -3.12 23.48
CA THR A 154 15.50 -2.73 24.23
C THR A 154 16.76 -3.16 23.48
N ASP A 155 17.93 -2.71 23.95
CA ASP A 155 19.24 -3.04 23.33
C ASP A 155 19.55 -4.55 23.26
N ASP A 156 18.96 -5.35 24.15
CA ASP A 156 19.11 -6.81 24.15
C ASP A 156 18.01 -7.55 23.38
N TRP A 157 17.21 -6.81 22.60
CA TRP A 157 16.07 -7.29 21.82
C TRP A 157 14.93 -7.89 22.65
N SER A 158 14.87 -7.65 23.93
CA SER A 158 13.63 -7.84 24.67
C SER A 158 12.61 -6.80 24.27
N TYR A 159 11.33 -7.10 24.39
CA TYR A 159 10.29 -6.20 23.91
C TYR A 159 9.11 -6.11 24.87
N GLU A 160 8.43 -4.99 24.80
CA GLU A 160 7.12 -4.76 25.41
C GLU A 160 6.14 -4.26 24.34
N ILE A 161 4.94 -4.84 24.32
CA ILE A 161 3.87 -4.41 23.43
C ILE A 161 2.87 -3.60 24.22
N MET A 162 2.50 -2.45 23.72
CA MET A 162 1.58 -1.53 24.36
C MET A 162 0.48 -1.12 23.36
N ARG A 163 -0.73 -0.98 23.87
CA ARG A 163 -1.82 -0.30 23.14
C ARG A 163 -1.96 1.11 23.70
N TYR A 164 -1.88 2.08 22.82
CA TYR A 164 -2.15 3.49 23.11
C TYR A 164 -3.52 3.88 22.59
N ASP A 165 -4.34 4.49 23.43
CA ASP A 165 -5.62 5.10 23.06
C ASP A 165 -5.49 6.63 23.14
N ALA A 166 -5.50 7.29 21.98
CA ALA A 166 -5.32 8.73 21.89
C ALA A 166 -6.55 9.53 22.40
N ASN A 167 -7.74 8.93 22.49
CA ASN A 167 -8.92 9.61 23.04
C ASN A 167 -8.80 9.80 24.55
N ASP A 168 -8.30 8.76 25.24
CA ASP A 168 -8.20 8.73 26.69
C ASP A 168 -6.78 9.03 27.19
N ASP A 169 -5.82 9.20 26.28
CA ASP A 169 -4.38 9.33 26.57
C ASP A 169 -3.87 8.19 27.48
N THR A 170 -4.22 6.95 27.14
CA THR A 170 -3.88 5.79 27.96
C THR A 170 -2.98 4.81 27.21
N LEU A 171 -1.97 4.32 27.91
CA LEU A 171 -1.03 3.31 27.45
C LEU A 171 -1.19 2.03 28.29
N VAL A 172 -1.50 0.91 27.64
CA VAL A 172 -1.81 -0.36 28.32
C VAL A 172 -0.96 -1.49 27.73
N ALA A 173 -0.22 -2.20 28.57
CA ALA A 173 0.58 -3.36 28.14
C ALA A 173 -0.29 -4.49 27.58
N VAL A 174 0.17 -5.10 26.48
CA VAL A 174 -0.44 -6.24 25.80
C VAL A 174 0.58 -7.38 25.75
N MET A 175 0.26 -8.52 26.33
CA MET A 175 1.18 -9.66 26.35
C MET A 175 0.92 -10.59 25.15
N LEU A 176 1.85 -10.62 24.20
CA LEU A 176 1.84 -11.50 23.02
C LEU A 176 3.21 -12.17 22.85
N PRO A 177 3.29 -13.36 22.25
CA PRO A 177 4.56 -14.06 22.00
C PRO A 177 5.32 -13.52 20.80
N ASP A 178 4.66 -12.75 19.91
CA ASP A 178 5.20 -12.19 18.69
C ASP A 178 5.40 -10.68 18.86
N PRO A 179 6.58 -10.12 18.59
CA PRO A 179 6.83 -8.69 18.68
C PRO A 179 6.23 -7.87 17.51
N PHE A 180 5.72 -8.53 16.46
CA PHE A 180 5.18 -7.89 15.27
C PHE A 180 3.69 -8.19 15.05
N PRO A 181 2.83 -7.99 16.07
CA PRO A 181 1.40 -8.14 15.89
C PRO A 181 0.86 -7.02 14.99
N SER A 182 -0.27 -7.27 14.35
CA SER A 182 -0.98 -6.27 13.55
C SER A 182 -2.45 -6.22 13.93
N TRP A 183 -3.13 -5.14 13.54
CA TRP A 183 -4.56 -5.01 13.75
C TRP A 183 -5.37 -5.87 12.77
N LEU A 184 -6.48 -6.42 13.25
CA LEU A 184 -7.51 -7.06 12.43
C LEU A 184 -8.88 -6.57 12.91
N GLY A 185 -9.45 -5.64 12.17
CA GLY A 185 -10.62 -4.91 12.66
C GLY A 185 -10.28 -3.90 13.76
N ALA A 186 -11.30 -3.47 14.51
CA ALA A 186 -11.14 -2.44 15.54
C ALA A 186 -10.62 -2.97 16.89
N GLU A 187 -10.84 -4.26 17.20
CA GLU A 187 -10.63 -4.81 18.55
C GLU A 187 -9.83 -6.13 18.57
N GLU A 188 -9.38 -6.62 17.44
CA GLU A 188 -8.65 -7.87 17.33
C GLU A 188 -7.20 -7.61 16.89
N LEU A 189 -6.29 -8.42 17.39
CA LEU A 189 -4.90 -8.48 16.94
C LEU A 189 -4.65 -9.80 16.23
N VAL A 190 -3.83 -9.77 15.20
CA VAL A 190 -3.31 -10.95 14.50
C VAL A 190 -1.80 -10.99 14.68
N TYR A 191 -1.24 -12.19 14.90
CA TYR A 191 0.18 -12.41 15.13
C TYR A 191 0.57 -13.85 14.85
N MET A 192 1.88 -14.11 14.77
CA MET A 192 2.42 -15.47 14.67
C MET A 192 2.60 -16.10 16.06
N GLU A 193 2.14 -17.34 16.22
CA GLU A 193 2.48 -18.20 17.38
C GLU A 193 3.07 -19.49 16.81
N ASP A 194 4.39 -19.67 16.91
CA ASP A 194 5.19 -20.64 16.15
C ASP A 194 5.01 -20.42 14.63
N LEU A 195 4.31 -21.32 13.94
CA LEU A 195 3.99 -21.22 12.51
C LEU A 195 2.48 -21.01 12.27
N ASP A 196 1.73 -20.73 13.30
CA ASP A 196 0.29 -20.52 13.20
C ASP A 196 -0.03 -19.02 13.21
N VAL A 197 -0.92 -18.59 12.33
CA VAL A 197 -1.51 -17.24 12.39
C VAL A 197 -2.68 -17.28 13.34
N VAL A 198 -2.56 -16.54 14.44
CA VAL A 198 -3.52 -16.50 15.53
C VAL A 198 -4.11 -15.11 15.65
N LYS A 199 -5.43 -15.01 15.78
CA LYS A 199 -6.07 -13.77 16.19
C LYS A 199 -6.47 -13.81 17.66
N ARG A 200 -6.47 -12.63 18.30
CA ARG A 200 -6.85 -12.45 19.69
C ARG A 200 -7.76 -11.24 19.83
N LEU A 201 -8.92 -11.45 20.45
CA LEU A 201 -9.83 -10.38 20.84
C LEU A 201 -9.29 -9.67 22.08
N LEU A 202 -9.10 -8.37 22.02
CA LEU A 202 -8.47 -7.58 23.10
C LEU A 202 -9.32 -7.54 24.37
N SER A 203 -10.66 -7.43 24.24
CA SER A 203 -11.56 -7.30 25.38
C SER A 203 -11.65 -8.55 26.27
N THR A 204 -11.53 -9.75 25.70
CA THR A 204 -11.66 -11.03 26.42
C THR A 204 -10.37 -11.81 26.52
N GLY A 205 -9.42 -11.54 25.62
CA GLY A 205 -8.20 -12.33 25.45
C GLY A 205 -8.43 -13.67 24.72
N GLU A 206 -9.64 -13.90 24.16
CA GLU A 206 -9.97 -15.10 23.41
C GLU A 206 -9.10 -15.21 22.16
N LYS A 207 -8.52 -16.40 21.95
CA LYS A 207 -7.65 -16.71 20.80
C LYS A 207 -8.37 -17.63 19.81
N THR A 208 -8.13 -17.41 18.52
CA THR A 208 -8.59 -18.28 17.42
C THR A 208 -7.48 -18.43 16.41
N THR A 209 -7.11 -19.66 16.03
CA THR A 209 -6.17 -19.92 14.96
C THR A 209 -6.87 -19.68 13.62
N LEU A 210 -6.30 -18.81 12.79
CA LEU A 210 -6.77 -18.51 11.44
C LEU A 210 -6.16 -19.45 10.40
N ALA A 211 -4.88 -19.75 10.54
CA ALA A 211 -4.17 -20.67 9.66
C ALA A 211 -3.03 -21.38 10.40
N ASN A 212 -2.67 -22.58 9.92
CA ASN A 212 -1.54 -23.36 10.41
C ASN A 212 -0.44 -23.42 9.35
N ASN A 213 0.81 -23.56 9.77
CA ASN A 213 1.98 -23.68 8.89
C ASN A 213 2.10 -22.48 7.93
N ALA A 214 1.83 -21.29 8.41
CA ALA A 214 2.03 -20.06 7.68
C ALA A 214 3.50 -19.65 7.68
N ASN A 215 3.95 -19.03 6.59
CA ASN A 215 5.27 -18.44 6.48
C ASN A 215 5.27 -16.97 6.94
N GLN A 216 4.25 -16.24 6.52
CA GLN A 216 4.02 -14.84 6.89
C GLN A 216 2.55 -14.47 6.72
N PHE A 217 2.18 -13.34 7.29
CA PHE A 217 0.87 -12.74 7.08
C PHE A 217 1.00 -11.22 6.86
N HIS A 218 -0.02 -10.63 6.25
CA HIS A 218 -0.21 -9.20 6.13
C HIS A 218 -1.68 -8.88 6.37
N SER A 219 -2.00 -7.98 7.28
CA SER A 219 -3.37 -7.58 7.59
C SER A 219 -3.61 -6.12 7.28
N ALA A 220 -4.84 -5.82 6.86
CA ALA A 220 -5.34 -4.46 6.72
C ALA A 220 -6.86 -4.47 6.91
N THR A 221 -7.36 -3.49 7.63
CA THR A 221 -8.77 -3.37 7.97
C THR A 221 -9.33 -4.63 8.64
N ASP A 222 -10.16 -5.41 7.95
CA ASP A 222 -10.79 -6.64 8.41
C ASP A 222 -10.38 -7.88 7.63
N GLN A 223 -9.23 -7.80 6.93
CA GLN A 223 -8.71 -8.87 6.10
C GLN A 223 -7.28 -9.24 6.48
N VAL A 224 -6.93 -10.49 6.26
CA VAL A 224 -5.56 -10.96 6.40
C VAL A 224 -5.16 -11.81 5.20
N LEU A 225 -4.05 -11.43 4.56
CA LEU A 225 -3.35 -12.23 3.57
C LEU A 225 -2.40 -13.16 4.31
N ILE A 226 -2.46 -14.45 4.01
CA ILE A 226 -1.59 -15.47 4.60
C ILE A 226 -0.83 -16.16 3.48
N GLU A 227 0.48 -16.25 3.65
CA GLU A 227 1.36 -17.04 2.82
C GLU A 227 1.68 -18.36 3.54
N SER A 228 1.52 -19.49 2.84
CA SER A 228 1.84 -20.81 3.37
C SER A 228 2.44 -21.70 2.29
N PHE A 229 3.15 -22.77 2.70
CA PHE A 229 3.69 -23.74 1.78
C PHE A 229 2.76 -24.96 1.71
N GLU A 230 2.30 -25.31 0.50
CA GLU A 230 1.58 -26.55 0.22
C GLU A 230 2.36 -27.41 -0.77
N GLY A 231 3.18 -28.34 -0.24
CA GLY A 231 4.10 -29.16 -1.05
C GLY A 231 5.21 -28.32 -1.65
N GLU A 232 5.26 -28.24 -2.98
CA GLU A 232 6.22 -27.42 -3.73
C GLU A 232 5.62 -26.11 -4.23
N GLN A 233 4.46 -25.70 -3.73
CA GLN A 233 3.77 -24.47 -4.13
C GLN A 233 3.65 -23.50 -2.94
N ILE A 234 3.67 -22.22 -3.24
CA ILE A 234 3.28 -21.18 -2.30
C ILE A 234 1.79 -20.94 -2.48
N ARG A 235 1.04 -21.05 -1.39
CA ARG A 235 -0.36 -20.68 -1.34
C ARG A 235 -0.53 -19.36 -0.66
N TYR A 236 -1.21 -18.45 -1.33
CA TYR A 236 -1.72 -17.22 -0.76
C TYR A 236 -3.22 -17.35 -0.52
N ALA A 237 -3.68 -16.96 0.67
CA ALA A 237 -5.10 -16.97 1.01
C ALA A 237 -5.47 -15.66 1.69
N VAL A 238 -6.56 -15.03 1.26
CA VAL A 238 -7.14 -13.88 1.94
C VAL A 238 -8.34 -14.36 2.75
N LEU A 239 -8.26 -14.13 4.06
CA LEU A 239 -9.32 -14.44 5.00
C LEU A 239 -9.97 -13.13 5.48
N ASN A 240 -11.26 -13.18 5.83
CA ASN A 240 -11.92 -12.12 6.56
C ASN A 240 -11.60 -12.19 8.08
N ALA A 241 -12.03 -11.21 8.86
CA ALA A 241 -11.77 -11.14 10.30
C ALA A 241 -12.35 -12.33 11.09
N ILE A 242 -13.38 -13.03 10.59
CA ILE A 242 -13.91 -14.23 11.26
C ILE A 242 -13.15 -15.51 10.88
N GLY A 243 -12.20 -15.44 9.94
CA GLY A 243 -11.37 -16.55 9.51
C GLY A 243 -11.95 -17.34 8.32
N GLU A 244 -12.96 -16.81 7.63
CA GLU A 244 -13.46 -17.41 6.41
C GLU A 244 -12.61 -16.98 5.22
N GLU A 245 -12.23 -17.95 4.39
CA GLU A 245 -11.49 -17.69 3.16
C GLU A 245 -12.38 -16.97 2.14
N LYS A 246 -11.92 -15.81 1.68
CA LYS A 246 -12.57 -15.03 0.62
C LYS A 246 -12.12 -15.53 -0.74
N TYR A 247 -10.81 -15.66 -0.93
CA TYR A 247 -10.18 -16.19 -2.13
C TYR A 247 -8.75 -16.65 -1.84
N SER A 248 -8.20 -17.47 -2.74
CA SER A 248 -6.82 -17.93 -2.66
C SER A 248 -6.27 -18.25 -4.04
N TRP A 249 -4.95 -18.24 -4.15
CA TRP A 249 -4.24 -18.63 -5.38
C TRP A 249 -2.92 -19.31 -5.05
N PHE A 250 -2.35 -19.95 -6.05
CA PHE A 250 -1.07 -20.64 -5.94
C PHE A 250 -0.03 -20.01 -6.84
N VAL A 251 1.20 -19.99 -6.35
CA VAL A 251 2.39 -19.65 -7.13
C VAL A 251 3.25 -20.91 -7.18
N GLU A 252 3.51 -21.41 -8.40
CA GLU A 252 4.23 -22.68 -8.60
C GLU A 252 5.74 -22.58 -8.37
N ASP A 253 6.28 -21.37 -8.34
CA ASP A 253 7.71 -21.13 -8.29
C ASP A 253 8.13 -20.47 -6.96
N HIS A 254 8.84 -21.23 -6.13
CA HIS A 254 9.42 -20.77 -4.86
C HIS A 254 10.50 -19.67 -5.01
N SER A 255 10.88 -19.35 -6.24
CA SER A 255 11.83 -18.27 -6.50
C SER A 255 11.22 -16.87 -6.34
N PHE A 256 9.89 -16.77 -6.36
CA PHE A 256 9.20 -15.51 -6.10
C PHE A 256 9.06 -15.27 -4.60
N VAL A 257 9.52 -14.11 -4.17
CA VAL A 257 9.37 -13.62 -2.80
C VAL A 257 8.45 -12.42 -2.82
N MET A 258 7.38 -12.46 -2.02
CA MET A 258 6.55 -11.29 -1.77
C MET A 258 7.32 -10.32 -0.87
N GLU A 259 7.54 -9.09 -1.34
CA GLU A 259 8.20 -8.05 -0.57
C GLU A 259 7.18 -7.21 0.22
N GLN A 260 6.08 -6.86 -0.43
CA GLN A 260 5.02 -6.06 0.18
C GLN A 260 3.66 -6.36 -0.46
N ALA A 261 2.60 -6.17 0.31
CA ALA A 261 1.22 -6.28 -0.13
C ALA A 261 0.37 -5.12 0.38
N VAL A 262 -0.52 -4.61 -0.45
CA VAL A 262 -1.44 -3.50 -0.12
C VAL A 262 -2.83 -3.87 -0.61
N PHE A 263 -3.81 -3.90 0.29
CA PHE A 263 -5.21 -4.04 -0.09
C PHE A 263 -5.73 -2.71 -0.63
N LEU A 264 -6.23 -2.71 -1.86
CA LEU A 264 -6.90 -1.54 -2.45
C LEU A 264 -8.38 -1.51 -2.06
N ASP A 265 -9.00 -2.67 -1.99
CA ASP A 265 -10.38 -2.89 -1.57
C ASP A 265 -10.57 -4.35 -1.10
N GLU A 266 -11.81 -4.75 -0.86
CA GLU A 266 -12.15 -6.09 -0.36
C GLU A 266 -11.70 -7.25 -1.26
N ASN A 267 -11.56 -7.01 -2.57
CA ASN A 267 -11.33 -8.03 -3.58
C ASN A 267 -10.04 -7.80 -4.36
N THR A 268 -9.38 -6.66 -4.15
CA THR A 268 -8.22 -6.25 -4.93
C THR A 268 -7.00 -6.03 -4.04
N LEU A 269 -5.92 -6.71 -4.38
CA LEU A 269 -4.63 -6.66 -3.72
C LEU A 269 -3.54 -6.27 -4.72
N MET A 270 -2.67 -5.36 -4.33
CA MET A 270 -1.41 -5.08 -5.02
C MET A 270 -0.26 -5.71 -4.25
N MET A 271 0.67 -6.32 -4.98
CA MET A 271 1.87 -6.95 -4.39
C MET A 271 3.11 -6.55 -5.17
N THR A 272 4.21 -6.33 -4.47
CA THR A 272 5.54 -6.39 -5.07
C THR A 272 6.12 -7.78 -4.83
N ILE A 273 6.54 -8.41 -5.92
CA ILE A 273 7.20 -9.73 -5.87
C ILE A 273 8.53 -9.66 -6.61
N THR A 274 9.51 -10.38 -6.10
CA THR A 274 10.84 -10.43 -6.70
C THR A 274 11.20 -11.87 -7.06
N ASP A 275 11.53 -12.09 -8.34
CA ASP A 275 12.07 -13.33 -8.86
C ASP A 275 13.58 -13.39 -8.55
N GLN A 276 13.97 -14.39 -7.78
CA GLN A 276 15.37 -14.61 -7.35
C GLN A 276 16.10 -15.69 -8.15
N THR A 277 15.53 -16.19 -9.25
CA THR A 277 16.17 -17.25 -10.07
C THR A 277 17.42 -16.78 -10.80
N GLU A 278 17.48 -15.49 -11.14
CA GLU A 278 18.61 -14.91 -11.86
C GLU A 278 19.62 -14.27 -10.91
N MET A 279 20.89 -14.13 -11.38
CA MET A 279 21.94 -13.41 -10.61
C MET A 279 21.55 -11.95 -10.31
N LYS A 280 20.68 -11.34 -11.11
CA LYS A 280 20.08 -10.04 -10.86
C LYS A 280 18.58 -10.26 -10.68
N PRO A 281 18.06 -10.12 -9.46
CA PRO A 281 16.63 -10.25 -9.20
C PRO A 281 15.79 -9.34 -10.09
N THR A 282 14.63 -9.82 -10.49
CA THR A 282 13.67 -9.05 -11.27
C THR A 282 12.40 -8.87 -10.45
N SER A 283 12.02 -7.61 -10.22
CA SER A 283 10.84 -7.28 -9.43
C SER A 283 9.64 -6.96 -10.32
N PHE A 284 8.47 -7.27 -9.81
CA PHE A 284 7.19 -7.05 -10.49
C PHE A 284 6.17 -6.44 -9.53
N LEU A 285 5.34 -5.57 -10.06
CA LEU A 285 4.08 -5.16 -9.45
C LEU A 285 2.97 -6.06 -10.01
N VAL A 286 2.23 -6.71 -9.13
CA VAL A 286 1.18 -7.66 -9.48
C VAL A 286 -0.13 -7.20 -8.87
N LYS A 287 -1.19 -7.17 -9.69
CA LYS A 287 -2.57 -6.96 -9.24
C LYS A 287 -3.29 -8.29 -9.19
N ILE A 288 -3.80 -8.63 -8.02
CA ILE A 288 -4.66 -9.78 -7.78
C ILE A 288 -6.08 -9.27 -7.58
N GLN A 289 -7.03 -9.85 -8.28
CA GLN A 289 -8.46 -9.56 -8.12
C GLN A 289 -9.23 -10.87 -7.98
N ASP A 290 -10.00 -11.01 -6.89
CA ASP A 290 -10.75 -12.25 -6.58
C ASP A 290 -9.89 -13.53 -6.63
N GLY A 291 -8.60 -13.43 -6.28
CA GLY A 291 -7.64 -14.55 -6.32
C GLY A 291 -7.04 -14.84 -7.70
N GLU A 292 -7.32 -14.04 -8.70
CA GLU A 292 -6.73 -14.15 -10.04
C GLU A 292 -5.73 -13.04 -10.29
N GLU A 293 -4.56 -13.38 -10.84
CA GLU A 293 -3.61 -12.39 -11.33
C GLU A 293 -4.16 -11.73 -12.59
N VAL A 294 -4.61 -10.49 -12.47
CA VAL A 294 -5.20 -9.74 -13.61
C VAL A 294 -4.18 -8.85 -14.30
N LYS A 295 -3.06 -8.53 -13.62
CA LYS A 295 -2.01 -7.69 -14.19
C LYS A 295 -0.65 -7.95 -13.55
N ARG A 296 0.39 -7.94 -14.38
CA ARG A 296 1.79 -7.98 -13.95
C ARG A 296 2.60 -6.96 -14.71
N GLN A 297 3.38 -6.15 -14.00
CA GLN A 297 4.24 -5.14 -14.59
C GLN A 297 5.65 -5.28 -14.03
N LYS A 298 6.65 -5.33 -14.91
CA LYS A 298 8.05 -5.35 -14.49
C LYS A 298 8.43 -3.99 -13.89
N LEU A 299 9.04 -4.03 -12.71
CA LEU A 299 9.59 -2.85 -12.03
C LEU A 299 11.06 -2.66 -12.38
N PRO A 300 11.60 -1.43 -12.32
CA PRO A 300 13.03 -1.17 -12.47
C PRO A 300 13.83 -1.74 -11.31
N GLU A 301 13.24 -1.76 -10.13
CA GLU A 301 13.77 -2.30 -8.87
C GLU A 301 12.62 -2.78 -7.98
N GLY A 302 12.91 -3.57 -6.96
CA GLY A 302 11.99 -3.89 -5.87
C GLY A 302 11.84 -2.72 -4.90
N GLY A 303 11.32 -2.99 -3.71
CA GLY A 303 11.22 -2.03 -2.62
C GLY A 303 9.79 -1.70 -2.22
N SER A 304 9.63 -0.51 -1.65
CA SER A 304 8.39 -0.07 -1.04
C SER A 304 7.27 0.13 -2.06
N LEU A 305 6.05 -0.04 -1.57
CA LEU A 305 4.80 0.13 -2.31
C LEU A 305 3.82 0.91 -1.44
N ASP A 306 3.36 2.06 -1.93
CA ASP A 306 2.28 2.81 -1.31
C ASP A 306 1.26 3.22 -2.38
N CYS A 307 0.02 2.79 -2.24
CA CYS A 307 -1.01 2.94 -3.27
C CYS A 307 -2.15 3.84 -2.81
N LYS A 308 -2.61 4.71 -3.71
CA LYS A 308 -3.79 5.55 -3.52
C LYS A 308 -4.60 5.59 -4.82
N GLY A 309 -5.80 5.01 -4.79
CA GLY A 309 -6.58 4.80 -6.00
C GLY A 309 -5.83 3.97 -7.04
N ASP A 310 -5.73 4.48 -8.26
CA ASP A 310 -5.03 3.80 -9.37
C ASP A 310 -3.52 4.08 -9.43
N LYS A 311 -2.96 4.79 -8.45
CA LYS A 311 -1.56 5.18 -8.43
C LYS A 311 -0.83 4.50 -7.28
N CYS A 312 0.33 3.93 -7.56
CA CYS A 312 1.22 3.40 -6.54
C CYS A 312 2.60 4.05 -6.65
N LEU A 313 3.10 4.60 -5.55
CA LEU A 313 4.52 4.91 -5.37
C LEU A 313 5.28 3.61 -5.30
N ILE A 314 6.42 3.54 -5.98
CA ILE A 314 7.21 2.32 -6.13
C ILE A 314 8.71 2.58 -5.94
N GLY A 315 9.42 1.53 -5.55
CA GLY A 315 10.88 1.55 -5.39
C GLY A 315 11.34 1.97 -4.00
N TYR A 316 12.65 1.89 -3.76
CA TYR A 316 13.22 2.21 -2.45
C TYR A 316 13.11 3.68 -2.08
N SER A 317 13.15 4.56 -3.09
CA SER A 317 13.09 6.02 -2.87
C SER A 317 11.68 6.58 -2.96
N LEU A 318 10.69 5.80 -3.44
CA LEU A 318 9.33 6.25 -3.74
C LEU A 318 9.26 7.52 -4.61
N ASP A 319 10.30 7.76 -5.43
CA ASP A 319 10.45 8.94 -6.30
C ASP A 319 9.63 8.86 -7.59
N THR A 320 9.05 7.70 -7.84
CA THR A 320 8.26 7.38 -9.02
C THR A 320 6.93 6.77 -8.61
N TRP A 321 5.84 7.20 -9.24
CA TRP A 321 4.59 6.48 -9.16
C TRP A 321 4.22 5.84 -10.50
N ILE A 322 3.43 4.79 -10.43
CA ILE A 322 2.90 4.06 -11.56
C ILE A 322 1.37 4.06 -11.51
N ASN A 323 0.73 4.33 -12.64
CA ASN A 323 -0.70 4.07 -12.78
C ASN A 323 -0.89 2.59 -13.05
N ILE A 324 -1.61 1.92 -12.15
CA ILE A 324 -1.78 0.45 -12.19
C ILE A 324 -2.63 -0.01 -13.37
N GLU A 325 -3.51 0.85 -13.92
CA GLU A 325 -4.38 0.50 -15.04
C GLU A 325 -3.69 0.73 -16.39
N THR A 326 -3.00 1.85 -16.56
CA THR A 326 -2.34 2.18 -17.83
C THR A 326 -0.91 1.68 -17.92
N GLY A 327 -0.22 1.50 -16.80
CA GLY A 327 1.21 1.20 -16.72
C GLY A 327 2.09 2.42 -16.93
N GLU A 328 1.50 3.61 -17.03
CA GLU A 328 2.22 4.87 -17.11
C GLU A 328 3.04 5.09 -15.83
N ARG A 329 4.26 5.56 -16.00
CA ARG A 329 5.17 5.89 -14.90
C ARG A 329 5.52 7.35 -14.96
N VAL A 330 5.48 7.99 -13.78
CA VAL A 330 5.82 9.40 -13.64
C VAL A 330 6.83 9.55 -12.50
N LYS A 331 7.96 10.11 -12.84
CA LYS A 331 8.95 10.50 -11.84
C LYS A 331 8.58 11.88 -11.31
N TRP A 332 8.14 11.93 -10.06
CA TRP A 332 7.69 13.16 -9.41
C TRP A 332 8.80 13.86 -8.61
N LEU A 333 9.86 13.13 -8.22
CA LEU A 333 11.00 13.65 -7.48
C LEU A 333 12.29 13.43 -8.26
N GLU A 334 12.99 14.47 -8.61
CA GLU A 334 14.31 14.46 -9.18
C GLU A 334 15.36 14.87 -8.15
N ILE A 335 16.28 13.98 -7.87
CA ILE A 335 17.40 14.24 -6.96
C ILE A 335 18.58 14.72 -7.80
N GLU A 336 19.04 15.94 -7.54
CA GLU A 336 20.24 16.47 -8.17
C GLU A 336 21.48 15.70 -7.66
N PRO A 337 22.38 15.28 -8.56
CA PRO A 337 23.64 14.66 -8.14
C PRO A 337 24.49 15.70 -7.39
N LEU A 338 25.22 15.23 -6.38
CA LEU A 338 26.24 16.06 -5.72
C LEU A 338 27.30 16.52 -6.73
N GLU A 339 27.52 17.81 -6.87
CA GLU A 339 28.60 18.39 -7.70
C GLU A 339 29.98 18.04 -7.18
#